data_a3ca8a75a050415e61aa3fb9a207a3da
#
_entry.id   a3ca8a75a050415e61aa3fb9a207a3da
#
_cell.length_a   1.000
_cell.length_b   1.000
_cell.length_c   1.000
_cell.angle_alpha   90.00
_cell.angle_beta   90.00
_cell.angle_gamma   90.00
#
_symmetry.space_group_name_H-M   'P 1'
#
loop_
_entity.id
_entity.type
_entity.pdbx_description
1 polymer ?
#
loop_
_entity_poly.entity_id
_entity_poly.type
_entity_poly.pdbx_seq_one_letter_code
_entity_poly.pdbx_strand_id
1 'polypeptide(L)' 'MTNLSPQTQAIIDAADEVFSHGGTIREGFAAALRVLADNVAPENYACFSGNREWDEALETRNESIREAILDIATELEAN' A
#
# COMPACT_ATOMS: atom_id res chain seq x y z
N MET A 1 2.13 -19.98 -18.14
CA MET A 1 2.39 -18.64 -17.62
C MET A 1 1.29 -18.26 -16.63
N THR A 2 1.65 -17.83 -15.44
CA THR A 2 0.68 -17.46 -14.42
C THR A 2 0.21 -16.02 -14.64
N ASN A 3 -1.08 -15.81 -14.70
CA ASN A 3 -1.63 -14.46 -14.78
C ASN A 3 -1.66 -13.85 -13.38
N LEU A 4 -1.08 -12.68 -13.23
CA LEU A 4 -1.12 -11.96 -11.97
C LEU A 4 -2.48 -11.31 -11.76
N SER A 5 -2.92 -11.20 -10.50
CA SER A 5 -4.12 -10.45 -10.20
C SER A 5 -3.91 -8.97 -10.55
N PRO A 6 -5.01 -8.21 -10.79
CA PRO A 6 -4.89 -6.78 -11.05
C PRO A 6 -4.15 -6.03 -9.96
N GLN A 7 -4.33 -6.43 -8.69
CA GLN A 7 -3.65 -5.81 -7.56
C GLN A 7 -2.14 -6.05 -7.61
N THR A 8 -1.74 -7.29 -7.86
CA THR A 8 -0.33 -7.65 -7.97
C THR A 8 0.32 -6.94 -9.16
N GLN A 9 -0.36 -6.90 -10.29
CA GLN A 9 0.13 -6.22 -11.48
C GLN A 9 0.30 -4.72 -11.22
N ALA A 10 -0.64 -4.09 -10.51
CA ALA A 10 -0.54 -2.67 -10.17
C ALA A 10 0.69 -2.36 -9.31
N ILE A 11 1.03 -3.26 -8.39
CA ILE A 11 2.22 -3.11 -7.54
C ILE A 11 3.49 -3.17 -8.39
N ILE A 12 3.58 -4.13 -9.30
CA ILE A 12 4.72 -4.28 -10.20
C ILE A 12 4.83 -3.07 -11.13
N ASP A 13 3.71 -2.64 -11.70
CA ASP A 13 3.67 -1.50 -12.61
C ASP A 13 4.14 -0.21 -11.94
N ALA A 14 3.81 -0.02 -10.66
CA ALA A 14 4.26 1.14 -9.91
C ALA A 14 5.79 1.18 -9.80
N ALA A 15 6.41 0.03 -9.51
CA ALA A 15 7.86 -0.06 -9.45
C ALA A 15 8.49 0.13 -10.83
N ASP A 16 7.93 -0.49 -11.87
CA ASP A 16 8.43 -0.40 -13.24
C ASP A 16 8.36 1.04 -13.75
N GLU A 17 7.32 1.78 -13.41
CA GLU A 17 7.20 3.18 -13.80
C GLU A 17 8.36 4.01 -13.22
N VAL A 18 8.69 3.80 -11.96
CA VAL A 18 9.82 4.49 -11.33
C VAL A 18 11.12 4.15 -12.05
N PHE A 19 11.36 2.88 -12.33
CA PHE A 19 12.59 2.43 -13.01
C PHE A 19 12.67 3.01 -14.43
N SER A 20 11.54 3.10 -15.13
CA SER A 20 11.48 3.66 -16.49
C SER A 20 11.85 5.14 -16.54
N HIS A 21 11.68 5.86 -15.44
CA HIS A 21 12.03 7.27 -15.32
C HIS A 21 13.39 7.49 -14.65
N GLY A 22 14.20 6.44 -14.53
CA GLY A 22 15.53 6.54 -13.95
C GLY A 22 15.59 6.52 -12.44
N GLY A 23 14.51 6.10 -11.78
CA GLY A 23 14.47 5.99 -10.33
C GLY A 23 15.33 4.85 -9.79
N THR A 24 15.67 4.93 -8.53
CA THR A 24 16.46 3.91 -7.85
C THR A 24 15.60 2.71 -7.45
N ILE A 25 16.28 1.60 -7.09
CA ILE A 25 15.59 0.40 -6.58
C ILE A 25 14.77 0.76 -5.34
N ARG A 26 15.29 1.58 -4.44
CA ARG A 26 14.57 2.00 -3.24
C ARG A 26 13.32 2.80 -3.56
N GLU A 27 13.41 3.71 -4.51
CA GLU A 27 12.25 4.47 -4.97
C GLU A 27 11.19 3.57 -5.60
N GLY A 28 11.61 2.57 -6.37
CA GLY A 28 10.72 1.58 -6.95
C GLY A 28 10.00 0.76 -5.90
N PHE A 29 10.71 0.30 -4.87
CA PHE A 29 10.10 -0.41 -3.75
C PHE A 29 9.13 0.48 -2.97
N ALA A 30 9.48 1.75 -2.77
CA ALA A 30 8.58 2.69 -2.09
C ALA A 30 7.28 2.87 -2.86
N ALA A 31 7.36 3.01 -4.19
CA ALA A 31 6.17 3.12 -5.04
C ALA A 31 5.31 1.85 -4.96
N ALA A 32 5.93 0.68 -5.00
CA ALA A 32 5.23 -0.60 -4.88
C ALA A 32 4.54 -0.73 -3.52
N LEU A 33 5.20 -0.33 -2.44
CA LEU A 33 4.62 -0.39 -1.09
C LEU A 33 3.41 0.54 -0.94
N ARG A 34 3.44 1.71 -1.57
CA ARG A 34 2.28 2.62 -1.55
C ARG A 34 1.07 2.02 -2.23
N VAL A 35 1.27 1.38 -3.38
CA VAL A 35 0.17 0.69 -4.07
C VAL A 35 -0.33 -0.48 -3.22
N LEU A 36 0.58 -1.23 -2.59
CA LEU A 36 0.21 -2.31 -1.68
C LEU A 36 -0.66 -1.77 -0.53
N ALA A 37 -0.26 -0.66 0.09
CA ALA A 37 -1.01 -0.05 1.18
C ALA A 37 -2.43 0.32 0.73
N ASP A 38 -2.58 0.87 -0.48
CA ASP A 38 -3.89 1.24 -1.02
C ASP A 38 -4.78 0.02 -1.26
N ASN A 39 -4.18 -1.15 -1.55
CA ASN A 39 -4.95 -2.38 -1.77
C ASN A 39 -5.33 -3.10 -0.48
N VAL A 40 -4.42 -3.17 0.49
CA VAL A 40 -4.64 -3.96 1.72
C VAL A 40 -5.17 -3.13 2.89
N ALA A 41 -4.95 -1.82 2.88
CA ALA A 41 -5.37 -0.92 3.95
C ALA A 41 -5.71 0.46 3.35
N PRO A 42 -6.82 0.56 2.59
CA PRO A 42 -7.18 1.80 1.89
C PRO A 42 -7.39 2.97 2.84
N GLU A 43 -7.08 4.16 2.37
CA GLU A 43 -7.11 5.38 3.16
C GLU A 43 -8.48 5.70 3.76
N ASN A 44 -9.52 5.47 2.99
CA ASN A 44 -10.89 5.79 3.41
C ASN A 44 -11.67 4.55 3.82
N TYR A 45 -10.98 3.58 4.43
CA TYR A 45 -11.62 2.37 4.90
C TYR A 45 -12.65 2.68 5.98
N ALA A 46 -13.86 2.15 5.79
CA ALA A 46 -14.95 2.30 6.77
C ALA A 46 -15.73 0.99 6.87
N CYS A 47 -16.13 0.66 8.10
CA CYS A 47 -16.94 -0.52 8.39
C CYS A 47 -18.32 -0.11 8.86
N PHE A 48 -19.34 -0.83 8.40
CA PHE A 48 -20.74 -0.56 8.74
C PHE A 48 -21.45 -1.85 9.14
N SER A 49 -20.90 -2.55 10.14
CA SER A 49 -21.48 -3.81 10.61
C SER A 49 -22.67 -3.63 11.53
N GLY A 50 -22.89 -2.41 12.06
CA GLY A 50 -23.90 -2.14 13.05
C GLY A 50 -23.37 -2.19 14.49
N ASN A 51 -22.13 -2.62 14.68
CA ASN A 51 -21.46 -2.62 15.99
C ASN A 51 -20.35 -1.58 15.96
N ARG A 52 -20.59 -0.44 16.58
CA ARG A 52 -19.70 0.70 16.54
C ARG A 52 -18.30 0.39 17.09
N GLU A 53 -18.21 -0.32 18.20
CA GLU A 53 -16.92 -0.66 18.80
C GLU A 53 -16.10 -1.56 17.88
N TRP A 54 -16.76 -2.53 17.25
CA TRP A 54 -16.15 -3.42 16.30
C TRP A 54 -15.65 -2.66 15.08
N ASP A 55 -16.49 -1.78 14.55
CA ASP A 55 -16.15 -0.99 13.36
C ASP A 55 -14.98 -0.06 13.63
N GLU A 56 -14.96 0.61 14.78
CA GLU A 56 -13.85 1.48 15.17
C GLU A 56 -12.54 0.70 15.33
N ALA A 57 -12.62 -0.50 15.91
CA ALA A 57 -11.44 -1.34 16.07
C ALA A 57 -10.84 -1.76 14.71
N LEU A 58 -11.69 -2.13 13.76
CA LEU A 58 -11.25 -2.51 12.41
C LEU A 58 -10.68 -1.31 11.65
N GLU A 59 -11.31 -0.16 11.77
CA GLU A 59 -10.82 1.06 11.12
C GLU A 59 -9.47 1.50 11.68
N THR A 60 -9.30 1.42 12.99
CA THR A 60 -8.03 1.74 13.65
C THR A 60 -6.94 0.77 13.23
N ARG A 61 -7.27 -0.52 13.15
CA ARG A 61 -6.32 -1.55 12.70
C ARG A 61 -5.89 -1.30 11.27
N ASN A 62 -6.84 -0.98 10.39
CA ASN A 62 -6.55 -0.65 8.99
C ASN A 62 -5.59 0.54 8.90
N GLU A 63 -5.86 1.60 9.67
CA GLU A 63 -5.01 2.79 9.68
C GLU A 63 -3.59 2.47 10.16
N SER A 64 -3.47 1.66 11.22
CA SER A 64 -2.16 1.25 11.75
C SER A 64 -1.36 0.46 10.73
N ILE A 65 -2.00 -0.46 10.00
CA ILE A 65 -1.35 -1.25 8.94
C ILE A 65 -0.89 -0.32 7.82
N ARG A 66 -1.76 0.59 7.38
CA ARG A 66 -1.43 1.54 6.33
C ARG A 66 -0.24 2.41 6.71
N GLU A 67 -0.26 2.97 7.91
CA GLU A 67 0.83 3.82 8.39
C GLU A 67 2.16 3.07 8.46
N ALA A 68 2.14 1.83 8.93
CA ALA A 68 3.36 1.01 9.01
C ALA A 68 3.98 0.81 7.62
N ILE A 69 3.16 0.51 6.61
CA ILE A 69 3.64 0.32 5.24
C ILE A 69 4.16 1.64 4.67
N LEU A 70 3.43 2.73 4.85
CA LEU A 70 3.83 4.05 4.33
C LEU A 70 5.10 4.57 5.00
N ASP A 71 5.30 4.28 6.28
CA ASP A 71 6.53 4.65 6.99
C ASP A 71 7.74 3.95 6.38
N ILE A 72 7.60 2.67 6.05
CA ILE A 72 8.66 1.92 5.38
C ILE A 72 8.95 2.53 4.01
N ALA A 73 7.92 2.87 3.24
CA ALA A 73 8.08 3.50 1.94
C ALA A 73 8.82 4.84 2.06
N THR A 74 8.45 5.66 3.04
CA THR A 74 9.09 6.95 3.28
C THR A 74 10.55 6.78 3.66
N GLU A 75 10.85 5.81 4.52
CA GLU A 75 12.22 5.51 4.92
C GLU A 75 13.08 5.07 3.73
N LEU A 76 12.53 4.27 2.84
CA LEU A 76 13.23 3.83 1.62
C LEU A 76 13.56 5.01 0.71
N GLU A 77 12.67 5.98 0.62
CA GLU A 77 12.90 7.17 -0.21
C GLU A 77 13.88 8.16 0.42
N ALA A 78 13.93 8.21 1.73
CA ALA A 78 14.81 9.15 2.46
C ALA A 78 16.28 8.75 2.39
N ASN A 79 16.55 7.50 2.10
CA ASN A 79 17.91 6.97 2.00
C ASN A 79 18.25 6.65 0.56
#